data_14dd03e1bc63ce02b7b972e8a9139124
#
_entry.id   14dd03e1bc63ce02b7b972e8a9139124
#
_cell.length_a   1.000
_cell.length_b   1.000
_cell.length_c   1.000
_cell.angle_alpha   90.00
_cell.angle_beta   90.00
_cell.angle_gamma   90.00
#
_symmetry.space_group_name_H-M   'P 1'
#
loop_
_entity.id
_entity.type
_entity.pdbx_description
1 polymer ?
#
loop_
_entity_poly.entity_id
_entity_poly.type
_entity_poly.pdbx_seq_one_letter_code
_entity_poly.pdbx_strand_id
1 'polypeptide(L)'
;MAELKRDPIKYIRDKAKAKYEKGDACEICDARVKLDFHHFYTLAPLYHKWIEEKKKLRPEHYTDEYITIWRDEFIEDNWQELYFDTVTLCHEHHLKLHSIYGRNPGLHTAKKQMRWVEIQREKHGMV
;
A
#
# COMPACT_ATOMS: atom_id res chain seq x y z
N MET A 1 -2.44 15.53 -25.19
CA MET A 1 -1.95 14.21 -24.76
C MET A 1 -3.05 13.17 -24.90
N ALA A 2 -2.72 12.03 -25.48
CA ALA A 2 -3.68 10.94 -25.56
C ALA A 2 -3.96 10.40 -24.17
N GLU A 3 -5.22 10.15 -23.86
CA GLU A 3 -5.63 9.53 -22.61
C GLU A 3 -5.22 8.05 -22.61
N LEU A 4 -4.68 7.57 -21.49
CA LEU A 4 -4.27 6.19 -21.37
C LEU A 4 -5.51 5.29 -21.24
N LYS A 5 -5.56 4.22 -22.01
CA LYS A 5 -6.71 3.31 -22.06
C LYS A 5 -6.77 2.32 -20.91
N ARG A 6 -5.64 2.08 -20.20
CA ARG A 6 -5.55 1.11 -19.13
C ARG A 6 -5.38 1.78 -17.78
N ASP A 7 -6.06 1.25 -16.77
CA ASP A 7 -5.87 1.67 -15.39
C ASP A 7 -4.72 0.86 -14.78
N PRO A 8 -3.51 1.45 -14.68
CA PRO A 8 -2.35 0.72 -14.15
C PRO A 8 -2.48 0.40 -12.67
N ILE A 9 -3.22 1.19 -11.91
CA ILE A 9 -3.40 0.97 -10.47
C ILE A 9 -4.18 -0.33 -10.21
N LYS A 10 -5.24 -0.57 -10.98
CA LYS A 10 -6.01 -1.82 -10.87
C LYS A 10 -5.14 -3.04 -11.17
N TYR A 11 -4.37 -2.97 -12.26
CA TYR A 11 -3.47 -4.06 -12.63
C TYR A 11 -2.43 -4.33 -11.54
N ILE A 12 -1.81 -3.26 -11.02
CA ILE A 12 -0.80 -3.37 -9.97
C ILE A 12 -1.39 -4.01 -8.73
N ARG A 13 -2.59 -3.56 -8.32
CA ARG A 13 -3.30 -4.11 -7.16
C ARG A 13 -3.56 -5.61 -7.32
N ASP A 14 -4.10 -6.00 -8.46
CA ASP A 14 -4.46 -7.40 -8.71
C ASP A 14 -3.22 -8.30 -8.78
N LYS A 15 -2.16 -7.85 -9.46
CA LYS A 15 -0.92 -8.62 -9.58
C LYS A 15 -0.18 -8.73 -8.25
N ALA A 16 -0.05 -7.62 -7.54
CA ALA A 16 0.64 -7.59 -6.26
C ALA A 16 -0.09 -8.42 -5.20
N LYS A 17 -1.42 -8.38 -5.20
CA LYS A 17 -2.25 -9.10 -4.24
C LYS A 17 -1.97 -10.60 -4.20
N ALA A 18 -1.60 -11.19 -5.32
CA ALA A 18 -1.30 -12.63 -5.40
C ALA A 18 -0.11 -13.04 -4.54
N LYS A 19 0.77 -12.09 -4.19
CA LYS A 19 1.98 -12.35 -3.40
C LYS A 19 1.90 -11.77 -1.98
N TYR A 20 0.75 -11.23 -1.57
CA TYR A 20 0.61 -10.70 -0.22
C TYR A 20 0.57 -11.83 0.80
N GLU A 21 1.35 -11.67 1.86
CA GLU A 21 1.39 -12.61 2.98
C GLU A 21 0.60 -12.02 4.16
N LYS A 22 -0.72 -12.27 4.14
CA LYS A 22 -1.58 -11.85 5.24
C LYS A 22 -1.35 -12.78 6.43
N GLY A 23 -1.15 -12.21 7.61
CA GLY A 23 -0.99 -12.97 8.84
C GLY A 23 -2.30 -13.67 9.27
N ASP A 24 -2.18 -14.60 10.20
CA ASP A 24 -3.31 -15.38 10.72
C ASP A 24 -4.03 -14.69 11.87
N ALA A 25 -3.50 -13.59 12.37
CA ALA A 25 -4.05 -12.87 13.51
C ALA A 25 -3.77 -11.39 13.42
N CYS A 26 -4.62 -10.60 14.08
CA CYS A 26 -4.42 -9.16 14.20
C CYS A 26 -3.13 -8.87 14.99
N GLU A 27 -2.28 -8.03 14.42
CA GLU A 27 -1.01 -7.64 15.03
C GLU A 27 -1.20 -6.91 16.36
N ILE A 28 -2.34 -6.25 16.55
CA ILE A 28 -2.63 -5.47 17.77
C ILE A 28 -3.26 -6.31 18.89
N CYS A 29 -4.27 -7.10 18.57
CA CYS A 29 -5.08 -7.78 19.58
C CYS A 29 -5.17 -9.29 19.45
N ASP A 30 -4.46 -9.88 18.49
CA ASP A 30 -4.43 -11.32 18.22
C ASP A 30 -5.80 -11.92 17.81
N ALA A 31 -6.78 -11.08 17.43
CA ALA A 31 -8.03 -11.58 16.87
C ALA A 31 -7.75 -12.36 15.58
N ARG A 32 -8.49 -13.45 15.37
CA ARG A 32 -8.24 -14.38 14.26
C ARG A 32 -9.34 -14.40 13.20
N VAL A 33 -10.30 -13.50 13.32
CA VAL A 33 -11.44 -13.41 12.37
C VAL A 33 -11.53 -12.00 11.79
N LYS A 34 -12.07 -11.89 10.59
CA LYS A 34 -12.24 -10.62 9.89
C LYS A 34 -10.95 -9.83 9.82
N LEU A 35 -9.93 -10.44 9.25
CA LEU A 35 -8.60 -9.84 9.12
C LEU A 35 -8.47 -9.11 7.80
N ASP A 36 -7.88 -7.89 7.88
CA ASP A 36 -7.60 -7.05 6.72
C ASP A 36 -6.09 -6.91 6.54
N PHE A 37 -5.63 -6.78 5.28
CA PHE A 37 -4.24 -6.52 4.95
C PHE A 37 -4.09 -5.03 4.70
N HIS A 38 -3.28 -4.37 5.51
CA HIS A 38 -3.10 -2.91 5.43
C HIS A 38 -1.71 -2.54 4.92
N HIS A 39 -1.67 -1.65 3.92
CA HIS A 39 -0.44 -1.03 3.44
C HIS A 39 -0.24 0.31 4.15
N PHE A 40 0.91 0.48 4.81
CA PHE A 40 1.25 1.78 5.41
C PHE A 40 1.48 2.85 4.34
N TYR A 41 2.03 2.44 3.19
CA TYR A 41 2.18 3.30 2.02
C TYR A 41 1.03 3.01 1.05
N THR A 42 0.05 3.89 1.03
CA THR A 42 -1.15 3.74 0.19
C THR A 42 -0.76 3.61 -1.28
N LEU A 43 -1.31 2.60 -1.96
CA LEU A 43 -0.92 2.22 -3.32
C LEU A 43 -1.05 3.36 -4.33
N ALA A 44 -2.21 4.01 -4.40
CA ALA A 44 -2.45 5.05 -5.41
C ALA A 44 -1.49 6.25 -5.27
N PRO A 45 -1.33 6.87 -4.07
CA PRO A 45 -0.33 7.93 -3.91
C PRO A 45 1.10 7.47 -4.20
N LEU A 46 1.46 6.25 -3.81
CA LEU A 46 2.80 5.71 -4.07
C LEU A 46 3.05 5.58 -5.56
N TYR A 47 2.09 5.04 -6.31
CA TYR A 47 2.18 4.92 -7.76
C TYR A 47 2.25 6.28 -8.43
N HIS A 48 1.40 7.22 -8.03
CA HIS A 48 1.39 8.57 -8.62
C HIS A 48 2.72 9.29 -8.43
N LYS A 49 3.33 9.16 -7.25
CA LYS A 49 4.65 9.73 -7.00
C LYS A 49 5.71 9.11 -7.91
N TRP A 50 5.71 7.79 -8.03
CA TRP A 50 6.68 7.06 -8.85
C TRP A 50 6.53 7.40 -10.33
N ILE A 51 5.28 7.42 -10.85
CA ILE A 51 5.04 7.70 -12.27
C ILE A 51 5.38 9.14 -12.64
N GLU A 52 5.16 10.10 -11.75
CA GLU A 52 5.52 11.50 -11.99
C GLU A 52 7.04 11.66 -12.13
N GLU A 53 7.80 10.95 -11.33
CA GLU A 53 9.27 10.94 -11.44
C GLU A 53 9.72 10.30 -12.75
N LYS A 54 9.09 9.20 -13.17
CA LYS A 54 9.38 8.54 -14.45
C LYS A 54 9.07 9.46 -15.64
N LYS A 55 7.94 10.13 -15.60
CA LYS A 55 7.50 11.06 -16.66
C LYS A 55 8.48 12.22 -16.82
N LYS A 56 9.04 12.73 -15.73
CA LYS A 56 10.04 13.79 -15.77
C LYS A 56 11.34 13.34 -16.43
N LEU A 57 11.75 12.08 -16.16
CA LEU A 57 12.97 11.52 -16.73
C LEU A 57 12.80 11.11 -18.19
N ARG A 58 11.65 10.57 -18.55
CA ARG A 58 11.36 10.02 -19.87
C ARG A 58 9.95 10.38 -20.32
N PRO A 59 9.67 11.67 -20.60
CA PRO A 59 8.30 12.08 -20.97
C PRO A 59 7.82 11.42 -22.28
N GLU A 60 8.74 11.11 -23.20
CA GLU A 60 8.45 10.44 -24.46
C GLU A 60 7.97 8.99 -24.28
N HIS A 61 8.23 8.40 -23.12
CA HIS A 61 7.82 7.02 -22.81
C HIS A 61 6.43 6.94 -22.16
N TYR A 62 5.76 8.07 -21.94
CA TYR A 62 4.42 8.05 -21.34
C TYR A 62 3.37 7.66 -22.36
N THR A 63 3.34 6.38 -22.71
CA THR A 63 2.45 5.76 -23.69
C THR A 63 1.88 4.45 -23.13
N ASP A 64 0.81 3.93 -23.75
CA ASP A 64 0.22 2.65 -23.32
C ASP A 64 1.21 1.50 -23.34
N GLU A 65 2.14 1.47 -24.31
CA GLU A 65 3.18 0.44 -24.37
C GLU A 65 4.09 0.48 -23.16
N TYR A 66 4.62 1.66 -22.82
CA TYR A 66 5.53 1.81 -21.69
C TYR A 66 4.82 1.64 -20.35
N ILE A 67 3.57 2.01 -20.26
CA ILE A 67 2.79 1.78 -19.02
C ILE A 67 2.71 0.29 -18.71
N THR A 68 2.62 -0.55 -19.73
CA THR A 68 2.63 -2.00 -19.55
C THR A 68 3.94 -2.50 -18.91
N ILE A 69 5.07 -1.89 -19.29
CA ILE A 69 6.38 -2.21 -18.73
C ILE A 69 6.55 -1.55 -17.35
N TRP A 70 6.18 -0.29 -17.24
CA TRP A 70 6.38 0.51 -16.03
C TRP A 70 5.61 -0.02 -14.81
N ARG A 71 4.42 -0.57 -15.00
CA ARG A 71 3.66 -1.11 -13.88
C ARG A 71 4.36 -2.30 -13.22
N ASP A 72 5.11 -3.09 -13.99
CA ASP A 72 5.93 -4.17 -13.44
C ASP A 72 7.20 -3.62 -12.77
N GLU A 73 7.83 -2.61 -13.35
CA GLU A 73 8.96 -1.91 -12.74
C GLU A 73 8.57 -1.25 -11.42
N PHE A 74 7.37 -0.68 -11.36
CA PHE A 74 6.86 -0.08 -10.14
C PHE A 74 6.79 -1.11 -9.00
N ILE A 75 6.29 -2.29 -9.30
CA ILE A 75 6.19 -3.36 -8.29
C ILE A 75 7.58 -3.74 -7.78
N GLU A 76 8.56 -3.87 -8.67
CA GLU A 76 9.93 -4.18 -8.28
C GLU A 76 10.57 -3.05 -7.48
N ASP A 77 10.44 -1.82 -7.95
CA ASP A 77 11.05 -0.65 -7.30
C ASP A 77 10.47 -0.37 -5.91
N ASN A 78 9.22 -0.77 -5.69
CA ASN A 78 8.52 -0.51 -4.42
C ASN A 78 8.18 -1.80 -3.68
N TRP A 79 9.02 -2.82 -3.83
CA TRP A 79 8.83 -4.11 -3.19
C TRP A 79 8.68 -4.00 -1.67
N GLN A 80 9.53 -3.17 -1.04
CA GLN A 80 9.50 -2.95 0.40
C GLN A 80 8.13 -2.40 0.84
N GLU A 81 7.66 -1.35 0.18
CA GLU A 81 6.39 -0.68 0.51
C GLU A 81 5.19 -1.57 0.24
N LEU A 82 5.25 -2.39 -0.80
CA LEU A 82 4.12 -3.24 -1.20
C LEU A 82 4.01 -4.52 -0.37
N TYR A 83 5.13 -5.12 0.05
CA TYR A 83 5.13 -6.44 0.65
C TYR A 83 5.62 -6.48 2.11
N PHE A 84 6.47 -5.57 2.52
CA PHE A 84 7.05 -5.57 3.86
C PHE A 84 6.49 -4.48 4.78
N ASP A 85 6.25 -3.29 4.25
CA ASP A 85 5.68 -2.18 5.03
C ASP A 85 4.15 -2.31 5.07
N THR A 86 3.71 -3.42 5.65
CA THR A 86 2.31 -3.85 5.71
C THR A 86 2.01 -4.43 7.08
N VAL A 87 0.74 -4.57 7.39
CA VAL A 87 0.32 -5.16 8.65
C VAL A 87 -1.04 -5.85 8.49
N THR A 88 -1.25 -6.94 9.21
CA THR A 88 -2.55 -7.60 9.30
C THR A 88 -3.27 -7.08 10.52
N LEU A 89 -4.46 -6.53 10.34
CA LEU A 89 -5.28 -5.98 11.42
C LEU A 89 -6.68 -6.59 11.35
N CYS A 90 -7.31 -6.77 12.51
CA CYS A 90 -8.73 -7.07 12.50
C CYS A 90 -9.49 -5.87 11.95
N HIS A 91 -10.67 -6.11 11.42
CA HIS A 91 -11.47 -5.05 10.78
C HIS A 91 -11.68 -3.84 11.70
N GLU A 92 -11.94 -4.10 12.98
CA GLU A 92 -12.16 -3.04 13.98
C GLU A 92 -10.94 -2.11 14.13
N HIS A 93 -9.73 -2.68 14.28
CA HIS A 93 -8.50 -1.88 14.41
C HIS A 93 -8.13 -1.20 13.09
N HIS A 94 -8.42 -1.85 11.96
CA HIS A 94 -8.21 -1.26 10.65
C HIS A 94 -9.09 -0.01 10.47
N LEU A 95 -10.36 -0.09 10.87
CA LEU A 95 -11.26 1.07 10.86
C LEU A 95 -10.76 2.19 11.77
N LYS A 96 -10.25 1.86 12.96
CA LYS A 96 -9.69 2.85 13.88
C LYS A 96 -8.50 3.58 13.26
N LEU A 97 -7.61 2.84 12.61
CA LEU A 97 -6.47 3.44 11.92
C LEU A 97 -6.93 4.44 10.86
N HIS A 98 -7.88 4.04 10.02
CA HIS A 98 -8.40 4.92 8.98
C HIS A 98 -9.21 6.10 9.54
N SER A 99 -9.79 5.97 10.72
CA SER A 99 -10.47 7.11 11.37
C SER A 99 -9.49 8.21 11.78
N ILE A 100 -8.23 7.82 12.06
CA ILE A 100 -7.17 8.76 12.45
C ILE A 100 -6.47 9.36 11.21
N TYR A 101 -6.12 8.52 10.25
CA TYR A 101 -5.27 8.90 9.11
C TYR A 101 -6.03 9.12 7.80
N GLY A 102 -7.34 8.89 7.79
CA GLY A 102 -8.17 9.06 6.62
C GLY A 102 -8.35 7.79 5.81
N ARG A 103 -9.26 7.84 4.85
CA ARG A 103 -9.58 6.71 3.98
C ARG A 103 -8.41 6.33 3.08
N ASN A 104 -7.69 7.35 2.58
CA ASN A 104 -6.51 7.17 1.74
C ASN A 104 -5.34 7.92 2.38
N PRO A 105 -4.70 7.32 3.41
CA PRO A 105 -3.63 8.02 4.13
C PRO A 105 -2.51 8.47 3.22
N GLY A 106 -2.03 9.70 3.44
CA GLY A 106 -0.90 10.23 2.68
C GLY A 106 0.39 9.49 3.00
N LEU A 107 1.31 9.44 2.04
CA LEU A 107 2.59 8.75 2.21
C LEU A 107 3.40 9.26 3.40
N HIS A 108 3.29 10.55 3.70
CA HIS A 108 3.99 11.18 4.82
C HIS A 108 3.54 10.66 6.19
N THR A 109 2.39 9.98 6.27
CA THR A 109 1.86 9.43 7.52
C THR A 109 2.27 7.98 7.77
N ALA A 110 2.94 7.32 6.82
CA ALA A 110 3.25 5.89 6.92
C ALA A 110 3.96 5.51 8.22
N LYS A 111 5.01 6.23 8.60
CA LYS A 111 5.75 5.95 9.84
C LYS A 111 4.92 6.24 11.09
N LYS A 112 4.06 7.24 11.04
CA LYS A 112 3.12 7.53 12.15
C LYS A 112 2.12 6.39 12.33
N GLN A 113 1.63 5.84 11.22
CA GLN A 113 0.74 4.67 11.25
C GLN A 113 1.44 3.46 11.88
N MET A 114 2.69 3.20 11.50
CA MET A 114 3.49 2.11 12.08
C MET A 114 3.65 2.28 13.59
N ARG A 115 3.94 3.50 14.02
CA ARG A 115 4.10 3.82 15.44
C ARG A 115 2.79 3.66 16.19
N TRP A 116 1.67 4.05 15.59
CA TRP A 116 0.35 3.85 16.17
C TRP A 116 0.08 2.37 16.43
N VAL A 117 0.39 1.51 15.46
CA VAL A 117 0.24 0.06 15.61
C VAL A 117 1.09 -0.46 16.77
N GLU A 118 2.35 -0.04 16.88
CA GLU A 118 3.23 -0.43 17.99
C GLU A 118 2.65 -0.05 19.34
N ILE A 119 2.16 1.18 19.47
CA ILE A 119 1.56 1.69 20.70
C ILE A 119 0.32 0.87 21.08
N GLN A 120 -0.53 0.57 20.09
CA GLN A 120 -1.72 -0.24 20.34
C GLN A 120 -1.36 -1.68 20.75
N ARG A 121 -0.33 -2.27 20.15
CA ARG A 121 0.18 -3.58 20.56
C ARG A 121 0.61 -3.58 22.03
N GLU A 122 1.37 -2.58 22.42
CA GLU A 122 1.81 -2.43 23.81
C GLU A 122 0.62 -2.35 24.77
N LYS A 123 -0.41 -1.59 24.41
CA LYS A 123 -1.64 -1.45 25.21
C LYS A 123 -2.40 -2.77 25.34
N HIS A 124 -2.29 -3.66 24.37
CA HIS A 124 -2.93 -4.97 24.39
C HIS A 124 -2.02 -6.07 24.96
N GLY A 125 -0.85 -5.70 25.49
CA GLY A 125 0.09 -6.66 26.06
C GLY A 125 0.82 -7.51 25.02
N MET A 126 0.76 -7.13 23.75
CA MET A 126 1.46 -7.80 22.64
C MET A 126 2.87 -7.23 22.53
N VAL A 127 3.86 -7.97 22.90
CA VAL A 127 5.25 -7.49 22.91
C VAL A 127 6.01 -7.97 21.69
#